data_28845d8adfb3ee52433e11820c3cc5ad
#
_entry.id   28845d8adfb3ee52433e11820c3cc5ad
#
_cell.length_a   1.000
_cell.length_b   1.000
_cell.length_c   1.000
_cell.angle_alpha   90.00
_cell.angle_beta   90.00
_cell.angle_gamma   90.00
#
_symmetry.space_group_name_H-M   'P 1'
#
loop_
_entity.id
_entity.type
_entity.pdbx_description
1 polymer ?
#
loop_
_entity_poly.entity_id
_entity_poly.type
_entity_poly.pdbx_seq_one_letter_code
_entity_poly.pdbx_strand_id
1 'polypeptide(L)'
;MQNELTPKQQASELIKQAHNIIIVTGREPSNDQLSAAIAVQRALNKLQKQASVVITDALPKSADLYDTQFISNDVQGVRDFIISLDMHSVVVDKLKYNVEGEKLDITITPLNGNFNAKDVSFEQGPYKFDLVIALGVPHITKLDKIVEQNPTIFDGLHLINIDYHRINEEYGSVNYVDQNASSVCEMLVSLFESLEQGMIDESIATALYAGITSATHNFTAP
;
A
#
# COMPACT_ATOMS: atom_id res chain seq x y z
N MET A 1 -10.85 -2.71 33.43
CA MET A 1 -9.71 -3.06 32.55
C MET A 1 -10.22 -2.91 31.13
N GLN A 2 -9.76 -1.91 30.39
CA GLN A 2 -10.00 -1.85 28.96
C GLN A 2 -9.26 -3.04 28.36
N ASN A 3 -9.98 -3.92 27.66
CA ASN A 3 -9.35 -5.01 26.91
C ASN A 3 -8.51 -4.34 25.80
N GLU A 4 -7.19 -4.38 25.91
CA GLU A 4 -6.32 -3.95 24.82
C GLU A 4 -6.59 -4.85 23.61
N LEU A 5 -6.76 -4.23 22.45
CA LEU A 5 -6.97 -4.97 21.20
C LEU A 5 -5.75 -5.82 20.89
N THR A 6 -5.97 -7.06 20.47
CA THR A 6 -4.88 -7.90 19.95
C THR A 6 -4.29 -7.29 18.67
N PRO A 7 -3.02 -7.60 18.30
CA PRO A 7 -2.42 -7.12 17.06
C PRO A 7 -3.28 -7.38 15.82
N LYS A 8 -3.94 -8.55 15.75
CA LYS A 8 -4.89 -8.87 14.67
C LYS A 8 -6.09 -7.92 14.66
N GLN A 9 -6.65 -7.61 15.83
CA GLN A 9 -7.77 -6.68 15.93
C GLN A 9 -7.35 -5.25 15.57
N GLN A 10 -6.16 -4.81 16.01
CA GLN A 10 -5.60 -3.51 15.64
C GLN A 10 -5.38 -3.40 14.13
N ALA A 11 -4.82 -4.44 13.50
CA ALA A 11 -4.66 -4.51 12.05
C ALA A 11 -6.01 -4.43 11.34
N SER A 12 -7.01 -5.18 11.79
CA SER A 12 -8.37 -5.14 11.25
C SER A 12 -8.98 -3.73 11.32
N GLU A 13 -8.84 -3.04 12.47
CA GLU A 13 -9.37 -1.68 12.63
C GLU A 13 -8.67 -0.67 11.72
N LEU A 14 -7.33 -0.72 11.60
CA LEU A 14 -6.59 0.14 10.67
C LEU A 14 -7.02 -0.09 9.22
N ILE A 15 -7.16 -1.36 8.81
CA ILE A 15 -7.64 -1.69 7.47
C ILE A 15 -9.05 -1.16 7.23
N LYS A 16 -9.96 -1.25 8.20
CA LYS A 16 -11.33 -0.73 8.06
C LYS A 16 -11.36 0.78 7.89
N GLN A 17 -10.49 1.50 8.60
CA GLN A 17 -10.42 2.97 8.55
C GLN A 17 -9.73 3.50 7.29
N ALA A 18 -8.74 2.78 6.78
CA ALA A 18 -7.95 3.19 5.62
C ALA A 18 -8.77 3.21 4.31
N HIS A 19 -8.38 4.06 3.37
CA HIS A 19 -8.98 4.17 2.03
C HIS A 19 -7.98 3.88 0.91
N ASN A 20 -6.75 4.39 1.04
CA ASN A 20 -5.67 4.25 0.05
C ASN A 20 -4.51 3.45 0.64
N ILE A 21 -4.42 2.20 0.29
CA ILE A 21 -3.52 1.24 0.94
C ILE A 21 -2.44 0.82 -0.04
N ILE A 22 -1.19 0.90 0.39
CA ILE A 22 -0.06 0.32 -0.34
C ILE A 22 0.33 -1.02 0.29
N ILE A 23 0.47 -2.04 -0.55
CA ILE A 23 0.87 -3.38 -0.18
C ILE A 23 2.28 -3.61 -0.70
N VAL A 24 3.18 -4.00 0.18
CA VAL A 24 4.58 -4.25 -0.12
C VAL A 24 5.04 -5.62 0.40
N THR A 25 6.01 -6.20 -0.27
CA THR A 25 6.66 -7.44 0.12
C THR A 25 8.15 -7.21 0.39
N GLY A 26 8.89 -8.26 0.67
CA GLY A 26 10.34 -8.23 0.64
C GLY A 26 10.89 -8.23 -0.78
N ARG A 27 12.21 -8.03 -0.88
CA ARG A 27 12.97 -8.23 -2.13
C ARG A 27 12.90 -9.69 -2.53
N GLU A 28 12.84 -9.95 -3.85
CA GLU A 28 12.72 -11.30 -4.39
C GLU A 28 11.59 -12.10 -3.71
N PRO A 29 10.33 -11.65 -3.83
CA PRO A 29 9.24 -12.19 -3.03
C PRO A 29 9.07 -13.70 -3.26
N SER A 30 8.80 -14.42 -2.19
CA SER A 30 8.41 -15.83 -2.25
C SER A 30 7.03 -16.01 -2.87
N ASN A 31 6.70 -17.26 -3.24
CA ASN A 31 5.35 -17.58 -3.71
C ASN A 31 4.27 -17.26 -2.67
N ASP A 32 4.57 -17.46 -1.37
CA ASP A 32 3.65 -17.10 -0.28
C ASP A 32 3.42 -15.60 -0.22
N GLN A 33 4.49 -14.79 -0.28
CA GLN A 33 4.38 -13.32 -0.26
C GLN A 33 3.61 -12.78 -1.46
N LEU A 34 3.85 -13.31 -2.67
CA LEU A 34 3.09 -12.94 -3.87
C LEU A 34 1.61 -13.30 -3.70
N SER A 35 1.32 -14.53 -3.29
CA SER A 35 -0.06 -15.01 -3.08
C SER A 35 -0.78 -14.21 -2.00
N ALA A 36 -0.07 -13.86 -0.92
CA ALA A 36 -0.57 -12.99 0.14
C ALA A 36 -0.91 -11.59 -0.39
N ALA A 37 -0.03 -10.97 -1.19
CA ALA A 37 -0.29 -9.66 -1.79
C ALA A 37 -1.53 -9.68 -2.69
N ILE A 38 -1.69 -10.73 -3.51
CA ILE A 38 -2.87 -10.93 -4.35
C ILE A 38 -4.14 -11.09 -3.50
N ALA A 39 -4.08 -11.92 -2.45
CA ALA A 39 -5.22 -12.15 -1.56
C ALA A 39 -5.65 -10.87 -0.85
N VAL A 40 -4.69 -10.09 -0.31
CA VAL A 40 -4.95 -8.80 0.35
C VAL A 40 -5.56 -7.81 -0.63
N GLN A 41 -5.00 -7.67 -1.84
CA GLN A 41 -5.53 -6.78 -2.86
C GLN A 41 -6.98 -7.10 -3.22
N ARG A 42 -7.30 -8.41 -3.41
CA ARG A 42 -8.67 -8.85 -3.71
C ARG A 42 -9.63 -8.57 -2.54
N ALA A 43 -9.20 -8.84 -1.30
CA ALA A 43 -9.99 -8.55 -0.11
C ALA A 43 -10.26 -7.05 0.05
N LEU A 44 -9.25 -6.20 -0.18
CA LEU A 44 -9.40 -4.74 -0.11
C LEU A 44 -10.33 -4.20 -1.21
N ASN A 45 -10.24 -4.73 -2.43
CA ASN A 45 -11.15 -4.38 -3.51
C ASN A 45 -12.61 -4.73 -3.17
N LYS A 46 -12.83 -5.90 -2.54
CA LYS A 46 -14.15 -6.30 -2.06
C LYS A 46 -14.71 -5.34 -1.01
N LEU A 47 -13.85 -4.76 -0.19
CA LEU A 47 -14.16 -3.68 0.76
C LEU A 47 -14.25 -2.29 0.11
N GLN A 48 -14.16 -2.20 -1.22
CA GLN A 48 -14.19 -0.95 -1.98
C GLN A 48 -13.06 0.04 -1.61
N LYS A 49 -11.89 -0.48 -1.22
CA LYS A 49 -10.70 0.30 -0.89
C LYS A 49 -9.76 0.36 -2.09
N GLN A 50 -9.02 1.47 -2.19
CA GLN A 50 -7.96 1.61 -3.20
C GLN A 50 -6.72 0.85 -2.71
N ALA A 51 -6.32 -0.18 -3.43
CA ALA A 51 -5.18 -1.03 -3.08
C ALA A 51 -4.14 -1.02 -4.19
N SER A 52 -2.93 -0.56 -3.87
CA SER A 52 -1.78 -0.57 -4.77
C SER A 52 -0.80 -1.63 -4.31
N VAL A 53 -0.54 -2.64 -5.15
CA VAL A 53 0.49 -3.64 -4.89
C VAL A 53 1.75 -3.23 -5.62
N VAL A 54 2.85 -3.08 -4.89
CA VAL A 54 4.15 -2.69 -5.45
C VAL A 54 5.18 -3.76 -5.16
N ILE A 55 5.76 -4.29 -6.24
CA ILE A 55 6.86 -5.27 -6.21
C ILE A 55 7.84 -4.86 -7.31
N THR A 56 9.00 -4.32 -6.91
CA THR A 56 10.01 -3.80 -7.86
C THR A 56 10.92 -4.89 -8.40
N ASP A 57 11.07 -5.99 -7.70
CA ASP A 57 11.88 -7.13 -8.13
C ASP A 57 11.08 -8.09 -9.04
N ALA A 58 11.78 -9.03 -9.66
CA ALA A 58 11.15 -10.03 -10.51
C ALA A 58 10.15 -10.89 -9.71
N LEU A 59 8.99 -11.09 -10.27
CA LEU A 59 7.98 -11.96 -9.68
C LEU A 59 8.42 -13.43 -9.73
N PRO A 60 8.05 -14.25 -8.73
CA PRO A 60 8.32 -15.68 -8.78
C PRO A 60 7.53 -16.36 -9.91
N LYS A 61 7.96 -17.56 -10.34
CA LYS A 61 7.32 -18.30 -11.45
C LYS A 61 5.83 -18.57 -11.25
N SER A 62 5.37 -18.63 -10.01
CA SER A 62 3.94 -18.77 -9.70
C SER A 62 3.10 -17.58 -10.16
N ALA A 63 3.70 -16.46 -10.51
CA ALA A 63 2.99 -15.32 -11.07
C ALA A 63 2.19 -15.67 -12.33
N ASP A 64 2.68 -16.63 -13.12
CA ASP A 64 2.00 -17.11 -14.34
C ASP A 64 0.61 -17.74 -14.05
N LEU A 65 0.32 -18.06 -12.79
CA LEU A 65 -0.98 -18.60 -12.36
C LEU A 65 -2.02 -17.51 -12.10
N TYR A 66 -1.64 -16.25 -12.11
CA TYR A 66 -2.49 -15.13 -11.72
C TYR A 66 -2.53 -14.05 -12.80
N ASP A 67 -3.61 -13.30 -12.82
CA ASP A 67 -3.59 -11.98 -13.43
C ASP A 67 -2.80 -11.05 -12.51
N THR A 68 -1.63 -10.61 -12.95
CA THR A 68 -0.69 -9.75 -12.21
C THR A 68 -0.62 -8.33 -12.76
N GLN A 69 -1.48 -7.95 -13.70
CA GLN A 69 -1.45 -6.62 -14.35
C GLN A 69 -1.62 -5.47 -13.36
N PHE A 70 -2.23 -5.71 -12.19
CA PHE A 70 -2.39 -4.72 -11.13
C PHE A 70 -1.14 -4.56 -10.25
N ILE A 71 -0.15 -5.45 -10.37
CA ILE A 71 1.13 -5.33 -9.66
C ILE A 71 2.01 -4.35 -10.43
N SER A 72 2.42 -3.28 -9.76
CA SER A 72 3.32 -2.30 -10.35
C SER A 72 4.76 -2.51 -9.86
N ASN A 73 5.72 -2.18 -10.71
CA ASN A 73 7.13 -2.10 -10.35
C ASN A 73 7.55 -0.70 -9.89
N ASP A 74 6.62 0.22 -9.82
CA ASP A 74 6.80 1.58 -9.33
C ASP A 74 5.56 2.02 -8.54
N VAL A 75 5.72 3.07 -7.73
CA VAL A 75 4.59 3.60 -6.95
C VAL A 75 3.58 4.22 -7.87
N GLN A 76 2.42 3.58 -7.98
CA GLN A 76 1.25 4.14 -8.63
C GLN A 76 0.30 4.63 -7.54
N GLY A 77 0.03 5.91 -7.53
CA GLY A 77 -0.87 6.46 -6.51
C GLY A 77 -1.28 7.89 -6.80
N VAL A 78 -2.33 8.29 -6.16
CA VAL A 78 -2.81 9.68 -6.26
C VAL A 78 -1.82 10.58 -5.57
N ARG A 79 -1.33 11.58 -6.31
CA ARG A 79 -0.50 12.68 -5.80
C ARG A 79 -1.20 14.00 -6.11
N ASP A 80 -0.96 14.97 -5.27
CA ASP A 80 -1.27 16.34 -5.65
C ASP A 80 -0.27 16.80 -6.72
N PHE A 81 -0.76 17.50 -7.73
CA PHE A 81 0.06 18.29 -8.62
C PHE A 81 0.03 19.72 -8.09
N ILE A 82 1.13 20.18 -7.55
CA ILE A 82 1.24 21.47 -6.89
C ILE A 82 1.75 22.49 -7.90
N ILE A 83 1.02 23.57 -8.07
CA ILE A 83 1.41 24.73 -8.85
C ILE A 83 1.68 25.85 -7.86
N SER A 84 2.94 26.23 -7.68
CA SER A 84 3.34 27.30 -6.79
C SER A 84 3.63 28.57 -7.58
N LEU A 85 3.10 29.70 -7.10
CA LEU A 85 3.30 31.02 -7.67
C LEU A 85 4.11 31.87 -6.72
N ASP A 86 5.26 32.39 -7.16
CA ASP A 86 6.05 33.35 -6.40
C ASP A 86 5.33 34.70 -6.36
N MET A 87 4.95 35.11 -5.17
CA MET A 87 4.22 36.38 -4.92
C MET A 87 5.11 37.48 -4.34
N HIS A 88 6.45 37.35 -4.44
CA HIS A 88 7.37 38.31 -3.83
C HIS A 88 7.17 39.73 -4.37
N SER A 89 6.88 39.87 -5.66
CA SER A 89 6.77 41.19 -6.34
C SER A 89 5.33 41.53 -6.76
N VAL A 90 4.42 40.57 -6.80
CA VAL A 90 3.06 40.74 -7.33
C VAL A 90 2.07 40.03 -6.42
N VAL A 91 0.99 40.73 -6.04
CA VAL A 91 -0.05 40.19 -5.18
C VAL A 91 -1.19 39.64 -6.03
N VAL A 92 -1.73 38.48 -5.65
CA VAL A 92 -2.92 37.91 -6.29
C VAL A 92 -4.19 38.64 -5.82
N ASP A 93 -5.02 39.11 -6.75
CA ASP A 93 -6.36 39.63 -6.49
C ASP A 93 -7.39 38.49 -6.54
N LYS A 94 -7.37 37.71 -7.64
CA LYS A 94 -8.37 36.65 -7.87
C LYS A 94 -7.72 35.38 -8.44
N LEU A 95 -8.29 34.26 -8.01
CA LEU A 95 -8.01 32.94 -8.59
C LEU A 95 -9.31 32.36 -9.12
N LYS A 96 -9.31 31.90 -10.37
CA LYS A 96 -10.42 31.18 -10.98
C LYS A 96 -9.90 29.94 -11.66
N TYR A 97 -10.72 28.92 -11.75
CA TYR A 97 -10.44 27.78 -12.63
C TYR A 97 -11.69 27.50 -13.50
N ASN A 98 -11.46 27.00 -14.68
CA ASN A 98 -12.49 26.55 -15.60
C ASN A 98 -12.08 25.20 -16.20
N VAL A 99 -13.03 24.29 -16.28
CA VAL A 99 -12.82 22.97 -16.92
C VAL A 99 -13.67 22.94 -18.17
N GLU A 100 -13.03 22.79 -19.34
CA GLU A 100 -13.71 22.71 -20.65
C GLU A 100 -13.16 21.50 -21.39
N GLY A 101 -13.99 20.47 -21.52
CA GLY A 101 -13.57 19.18 -22.06
C GLY A 101 -12.44 18.56 -21.24
N GLU A 102 -11.29 18.32 -21.86
CA GLU A 102 -10.11 17.75 -21.22
C GLU A 102 -9.10 18.80 -20.72
N LYS A 103 -9.48 20.08 -20.74
CA LYS A 103 -8.60 21.19 -20.39
C LYS A 103 -9.03 21.86 -19.11
N LEU A 104 -8.07 22.06 -18.19
CA LEU A 104 -8.19 22.86 -17.00
C LEU A 104 -7.43 24.17 -17.19
N ASP A 105 -8.14 25.30 -17.20
CA ASP A 105 -7.55 26.63 -17.19
C ASP A 105 -7.57 27.23 -15.79
N ILE A 106 -6.40 27.58 -15.26
CA ILE A 106 -6.25 28.31 -14.00
C ILE A 106 -5.90 29.75 -14.33
N THR A 107 -6.80 30.68 -13.99
CA THR A 107 -6.61 32.11 -14.24
C THR A 107 -6.27 32.82 -12.94
N ILE A 108 -5.11 33.44 -12.87
CA ILE A 108 -4.64 34.21 -11.72
C ILE A 108 -4.61 35.68 -12.13
N THR A 109 -5.41 36.51 -11.46
CA THR A 109 -5.48 37.93 -11.72
C THR A 109 -4.61 38.66 -10.68
N PRO A 110 -3.59 39.42 -11.13
CA PRO A 110 -2.79 40.23 -10.20
C PRO A 110 -3.54 41.48 -9.75
N LEU A 111 -3.31 41.88 -8.50
CA LEU A 111 -3.78 43.18 -8.00
C LEU A 111 -2.98 44.36 -8.60
N ASN A 112 -1.70 44.12 -8.83
CA ASN A 112 -0.75 45.05 -9.42
C ASN A 112 0.36 44.27 -10.16
N GLY A 113 0.99 44.91 -11.14
CA GLY A 113 2.07 44.28 -11.91
C GLY A 113 1.61 43.14 -12.82
N ASN A 114 2.53 42.22 -13.17
CA ASN A 114 2.26 41.06 -14.01
C ASN A 114 3.07 39.87 -13.53
N PHE A 115 2.46 38.68 -13.53
CA PHE A 115 3.16 37.42 -13.35
C PHE A 115 3.79 36.96 -14.65
N ASN A 116 4.92 36.27 -14.55
CA ASN A 116 5.65 35.70 -15.67
C ASN A 116 5.79 34.19 -15.47
N ALA A 117 6.10 33.46 -16.53
CA ALA A 117 6.28 32.01 -16.44
C ALA A 117 7.36 31.56 -15.43
N LYS A 118 8.39 32.40 -15.21
CA LYS A 118 9.46 32.11 -14.22
C LYS A 118 9.00 32.20 -12.76
N ASP A 119 7.87 32.85 -12.51
CA ASP A 119 7.29 33.01 -11.18
C ASP A 119 6.43 31.76 -10.81
N VAL A 120 6.27 30.80 -11.75
CA VAL A 120 5.51 29.57 -11.56
C VAL A 120 6.48 28.39 -11.46
N SER A 121 6.28 27.54 -10.45
CA SER A 121 6.94 26.26 -10.30
C SER A 121 5.94 25.13 -10.18
N PHE A 122 6.36 23.95 -10.56
CA PHE A 122 5.53 22.74 -10.55
C PHE A 122 6.24 21.66 -9.75
N GLU A 123 5.51 21.00 -8.86
CA GLU A 123 6.05 19.87 -8.10
C GLU A 123 4.99 18.80 -7.88
N GLN A 124 5.47 17.57 -7.66
CA GLN A 124 4.62 16.47 -7.25
C GLN A 124 4.56 16.47 -5.72
N GLY A 125 3.35 16.54 -5.19
CA GLY A 125 3.10 16.37 -3.78
C GLY A 125 3.37 14.93 -3.27
N PRO A 126 3.26 14.70 -1.97
CA PRO A 126 3.38 13.35 -1.41
C PRO A 126 2.29 12.43 -1.95
N TYR A 127 2.54 11.13 -1.90
CA TYR A 127 1.52 10.12 -2.17
C TYR A 127 0.41 10.19 -1.12
N LYS A 128 -0.83 9.96 -1.55
CA LYS A 128 -2.00 9.97 -0.66
C LYS A 128 -2.34 8.55 -0.18
N PHE A 129 -1.34 7.81 0.29
CA PHE A 129 -1.60 6.58 1.04
C PHE A 129 -1.91 6.94 2.49
N ASP A 130 -2.73 6.13 3.13
CA ASP A 130 -3.08 6.26 4.55
C ASP A 130 -2.68 5.01 5.36
N LEU A 131 -2.31 3.92 4.68
CA LEU A 131 -1.88 2.68 5.30
C LEU A 131 -0.87 1.93 4.44
N VAL A 132 0.13 1.36 5.09
CA VAL A 132 1.08 0.40 4.50
C VAL A 132 0.80 -0.99 5.06
N ILE A 133 0.77 -2.02 4.21
CA ILE A 133 0.73 -3.42 4.63
C ILE A 133 1.99 -4.10 4.10
N ALA A 134 2.88 -4.49 5.01
CA ALA A 134 4.09 -5.25 4.71
C ALA A 134 3.85 -6.74 4.98
N LEU A 135 4.16 -7.60 3.99
CA LEU A 135 3.83 -9.01 4.00
C LEU A 135 5.10 -9.88 4.01
N GLY A 136 5.30 -10.63 5.10
CA GLY A 136 6.37 -11.61 5.24
C GLY A 136 7.77 -11.00 5.27
N VAL A 137 7.93 -9.81 5.86
CA VAL A 137 9.21 -9.10 5.90
C VAL A 137 9.64 -8.89 7.35
N PRO A 138 10.65 -9.64 7.83
CA PRO A 138 11.04 -9.58 9.24
C PRO A 138 11.84 -8.31 9.61
N HIS A 139 12.46 -7.64 8.64
CA HIS A 139 13.32 -6.46 8.86
C HIS A 139 12.95 -5.35 7.88
N ILE A 140 12.81 -4.13 8.37
CA ILE A 140 12.47 -2.97 7.52
C ILE A 140 13.46 -2.78 6.36
N THR A 141 14.73 -3.08 6.56
CA THR A 141 15.79 -2.99 5.54
C THR A 141 15.65 -4.03 4.41
N LYS A 142 14.79 -5.03 4.59
CA LYS A 142 14.49 -6.06 3.59
C LYS A 142 13.20 -5.79 2.82
N LEU A 143 12.50 -4.70 3.15
CA LEU A 143 11.40 -4.25 2.32
C LEU A 143 11.86 -4.03 0.89
N ASP A 144 10.92 -4.09 -0.02
CA ASP A 144 11.12 -3.83 -1.44
C ASP A 144 11.92 -2.53 -1.66
N LYS A 145 12.67 -2.46 -2.77
CA LYS A 145 13.51 -1.30 -3.15
C LYS A 145 12.73 0.02 -3.22
N ILE A 146 11.41 -0.04 -3.26
CA ILE A 146 10.54 1.12 -3.24
C ILE A 146 10.87 2.08 -2.10
N VAL A 147 11.26 1.55 -0.93
CA VAL A 147 11.64 2.36 0.24
C VAL A 147 12.95 3.11 -0.02
N GLU A 148 13.91 2.48 -0.71
CA GLU A 148 15.17 3.12 -1.07
C GLU A 148 14.97 4.20 -2.14
N GLN A 149 14.08 3.94 -3.10
CA GLN A 149 13.76 4.86 -4.19
C GLN A 149 12.88 6.02 -3.75
N ASN A 150 12.10 5.81 -2.69
CA ASN A 150 11.18 6.80 -2.13
C ASN A 150 11.30 6.83 -0.59
N PRO A 151 12.39 7.39 -0.03
CA PRO A 151 12.69 7.29 1.42
C PRO A 151 11.60 7.81 2.34
N THR A 152 10.77 8.73 1.87
CA THR A 152 9.71 9.38 2.65
C THR A 152 8.32 8.79 2.39
N ILE A 153 8.23 7.69 1.60
CA ILE A 153 6.93 7.16 1.17
C ILE A 153 6.06 6.69 2.35
N PHE A 154 6.69 6.28 3.44
CA PHE A 154 5.99 5.78 4.63
C PHE A 154 5.92 6.81 5.76
N ASP A 155 6.46 8.02 5.55
CA ASP A 155 6.47 9.05 6.58
C ASP A 155 5.04 9.44 6.98
N GLY A 156 4.77 9.34 8.27
CA GLY A 156 3.46 9.67 8.84
C GLY A 156 2.34 8.65 8.57
N LEU A 157 2.64 7.53 7.91
CA LEU A 157 1.67 6.45 7.66
C LEU A 157 1.66 5.42 8.79
N HIS A 158 0.50 4.82 9.02
CA HIS A 158 0.43 3.58 9.76
C HIS A 158 0.99 2.44 8.91
N LEU A 159 1.78 1.56 9.54
CA LEU A 159 2.33 0.38 8.91
C LEU A 159 1.93 -0.87 9.68
N ILE A 160 1.28 -1.80 9.00
CA ILE A 160 0.99 -3.13 9.52
C ILE A 160 2.05 -4.09 9.01
N ASN A 161 2.82 -4.69 9.93
CA ASN A 161 3.75 -5.78 9.62
C ASN A 161 3.05 -7.11 9.89
N ILE A 162 2.80 -7.91 8.85
CA ILE A 162 2.21 -9.26 8.95
C ILE A 162 3.30 -10.26 8.62
N ASP A 163 3.74 -11.01 9.62
CA ASP A 163 4.90 -11.89 9.47
C ASP A 163 4.86 -13.12 10.39
N TYR A 164 5.53 -14.19 9.97
CA TYR A 164 5.64 -15.44 10.74
C TYR A 164 7.07 -15.82 11.08
N HIS A 165 8.06 -15.02 10.67
CA HIS A 165 9.46 -15.30 10.97
C HIS A 165 9.74 -15.19 12.48
N ARG A 166 10.57 -16.11 12.99
CA ARG A 166 10.94 -16.16 14.42
C ARG A 166 11.70 -14.94 14.90
N ILE A 167 12.46 -14.31 14.00
CA ILE A 167 13.18 -13.05 14.28
C ILE A 167 12.49 -11.98 13.47
N ASN A 168 11.80 -11.08 14.14
CA ASN A 168 11.12 -9.94 13.53
C ASN A 168 11.45 -8.69 14.34
N GLU A 169 11.76 -7.57 13.67
CA GLU A 169 12.10 -6.29 14.31
C GLU A 169 10.88 -5.53 14.85
N GLU A 170 9.66 -6.00 14.56
CA GLU A 170 8.41 -5.33 14.98
C GLU A 170 8.37 -3.84 14.61
N TYR A 171 8.80 -3.52 13.38
CA TYR A 171 8.98 -2.15 12.89
C TYR A 171 7.67 -1.45 12.49
N GLY A 172 6.55 -2.17 12.49
CA GLY A 172 5.23 -1.61 12.20
C GLY A 172 4.63 -0.85 13.37
N SER A 173 3.72 0.06 13.10
CA SER A 173 2.85 0.63 14.14
C SER A 173 1.89 -0.43 14.71
N VAL A 174 1.59 -1.47 13.91
CA VAL A 174 0.94 -2.71 14.35
C VAL A 174 1.76 -3.88 13.81
N ASN A 175 2.15 -4.79 14.71
CA ASN A 175 2.92 -5.99 14.36
C ASN A 175 2.06 -7.23 14.62
N TYR A 176 1.43 -7.74 13.56
CA TYR A 176 0.74 -9.01 13.59
C TYR A 176 1.73 -10.10 13.20
N VAL A 177 2.46 -10.59 14.19
CA VAL A 177 3.51 -11.61 14.05
C VAL A 177 3.07 -12.87 14.79
N ASP A 178 3.05 -14.01 14.07
CA ASP A 178 2.76 -15.31 14.67
C ASP A 178 3.80 -16.35 14.24
N GLN A 179 4.72 -16.67 15.16
CA GLN A 179 5.81 -17.61 14.92
C GLN A 179 5.36 -19.08 14.79
N ASN A 180 4.08 -19.37 15.10
CA ASN A 180 3.52 -20.71 14.95
C ASN A 180 2.81 -20.89 13.60
N ALA A 181 2.57 -19.81 12.87
CA ALA A 181 2.00 -19.89 11.54
C ALA A 181 3.02 -20.45 10.54
N SER A 182 2.53 -21.19 9.56
CA SER A 182 3.36 -21.79 8.51
C SER A 182 3.61 -20.84 7.33
N SER A 183 2.82 -19.78 7.21
CA SER A 183 2.87 -18.83 6.10
C SER A 183 2.13 -17.53 6.42
N VAL A 184 2.43 -16.48 5.65
CA VAL A 184 1.63 -15.24 5.69
C VAL A 184 0.20 -15.51 5.25
N CYS A 185 0.00 -16.33 4.22
CA CYS A 185 -1.33 -16.67 3.72
C CYS A 185 -2.19 -17.38 4.79
N GLU A 186 -1.61 -18.22 5.64
CA GLU A 186 -2.33 -18.82 6.77
C GLU A 186 -2.82 -17.74 7.74
N MET A 187 -1.97 -16.79 8.11
CA MET A 187 -2.33 -15.70 9.00
C MET A 187 -3.46 -14.83 8.43
N LEU A 188 -3.45 -14.61 7.11
CA LEU A 188 -4.46 -13.81 6.42
C LEU A 188 -5.86 -14.44 6.48
N VAL A 189 -5.98 -15.77 6.58
CA VAL A 189 -7.30 -16.43 6.75
C VAL A 189 -8.03 -15.85 7.96
N SER A 190 -7.36 -15.83 9.12
CA SER A 190 -7.98 -15.33 10.34
C SER A 190 -8.14 -13.81 10.37
N LEU A 191 -7.30 -13.07 9.66
CA LEU A 191 -7.43 -11.62 9.52
C LEU A 191 -8.65 -11.27 8.67
N PHE A 192 -8.83 -11.93 7.52
CA PHE A 192 -9.96 -11.67 6.63
C PHE A 192 -11.32 -11.98 7.26
N GLU A 193 -11.41 -13.06 8.03
CA GLU A 193 -12.63 -13.35 8.79
C GLU A 193 -12.92 -12.31 9.88
N SER A 194 -11.88 -11.66 10.43
CA SER A 194 -12.04 -10.57 11.39
C SER A 194 -12.44 -9.23 10.73
N LEU A 195 -12.16 -9.07 9.44
CA LEU A 195 -12.59 -7.90 8.66
C LEU A 195 -14.09 -7.96 8.36
N GLU A 196 -14.53 -9.08 7.79
CA GLU A 196 -15.92 -9.31 7.43
C GLU A 196 -16.20 -10.82 7.33
N GLN A 197 -17.28 -11.28 7.92
CA GLN A 197 -17.71 -12.68 7.82
C GLN A 197 -18.02 -13.05 6.37
N GLY A 198 -17.43 -14.14 5.86
CA GLY A 198 -17.58 -14.56 4.46
C GLY A 198 -16.74 -13.73 3.47
N MET A 199 -15.71 -13.03 3.96
CA MET A 199 -14.77 -12.30 3.11
C MET A 199 -14.10 -13.21 2.08
N ILE A 200 -13.75 -14.43 2.47
CA ILE A 200 -12.99 -15.37 1.65
C ILE A 200 -13.94 -16.01 0.61
N ASP A 201 -13.89 -15.54 -0.63
CA ASP A 201 -14.50 -16.15 -1.78
C ASP A 201 -13.53 -17.08 -2.53
N GLU A 202 -13.98 -17.70 -3.62
CA GLU A 202 -13.18 -18.64 -4.42
C GLU A 202 -11.86 -18.02 -4.89
N SER A 203 -11.89 -16.76 -5.29
CA SER A 203 -10.72 -16.04 -5.81
C SER A 203 -9.69 -15.80 -4.72
N ILE A 204 -10.11 -15.34 -3.53
CA ILE A 204 -9.25 -15.12 -2.37
C ILE A 204 -8.76 -16.48 -1.85
N ALA A 205 -9.64 -17.47 -1.71
CA ALA A 205 -9.28 -18.81 -1.26
C ALA A 205 -8.23 -19.47 -2.15
N THR A 206 -8.32 -19.32 -3.47
CA THR A 206 -7.34 -19.84 -4.43
C THR A 206 -5.94 -19.23 -4.17
N ALA A 207 -5.86 -17.92 -3.97
CA ALA A 207 -4.58 -17.26 -3.68
C ALA A 207 -4.00 -17.72 -2.34
N LEU A 208 -4.81 -17.73 -1.26
CA LEU A 208 -4.40 -18.20 0.05
C LEU A 208 -3.91 -19.66 0.02
N TYR A 209 -4.65 -20.53 -0.63
CA TYR A 209 -4.30 -21.93 -0.77
C TYR A 209 -2.96 -22.13 -1.48
N ALA A 210 -2.72 -21.41 -2.56
CA ALA A 210 -1.47 -21.51 -3.31
C ALA A 210 -0.27 -21.04 -2.47
N GLY A 211 -0.42 -19.97 -1.68
CA GLY A 211 0.62 -19.50 -0.77
C GLY A 211 0.93 -20.51 0.34
N ILE A 212 -0.10 -21.00 1.03
CA ILE A 212 0.04 -22.02 2.09
C ILE A 212 0.69 -23.28 1.52
N THR A 213 0.21 -23.79 0.39
CA THR A 213 0.73 -25.00 -0.26
C THR A 213 2.22 -24.85 -0.62
N SER A 214 2.59 -23.66 -1.14
CA SER A 214 3.98 -23.37 -1.47
C SER A 214 4.89 -23.30 -0.22
N ALA A 215 4.44 -22.58 0.82
CA ALA A 215 5.22 -22.43 2.06
C ALA A 215 5.41 -23.72 2.83
N THR A 216 4.40 -24.61 2.79
CA THR A 216 4.39 -25.89 3.50
C THR A 216 4.88 -27.08 2.66
N HIS A 217 5.39 -26.84 1.46
CA HIS A 217 5.81 -27.89 0.52
C HIS A 217 4.70 -28.95 0.31
N ASN A 218 3.50 -28.52 -0.02
CA ASN A 218 2.29 -29.37 -0.11
C ASN A 218 1.94 -30.07 1.22
N PHE A 219 2.00 -29.32 2.33
CA PHE A 219 1.68 -29.83 3.68
C PHE A 219 2.61 -30.95 4.16
N THR A 220 3.84 -31.01 3.62
CA THR A 220 4.86 -31.98 4.02
C THR A 220 5.96 -31.39 4.89
N ALA A 221 6.03 -30.07 5.03
CA ALA A 221 6.93 -29.41 5.96
C ALA A 221 6.53 -29.72 7.41
N PRO A 222 7.50 -29.99 8.31
CA PRO A 222 7.24 -30.30 9.72
C PRO A 222 6.74 -29.06 10.48
#